data_1b08bac1963d632dc719969d2534cd04
#
_entry.id   1b08bac1963d632dc719969d2534cd04
#
_cell.length_a   1.000
_cell.length_b   1.000
_cell.length_c   1.000
_cell.angle_alpha   90.00
_cell.angle_beta   90.00
_cell.angle_gamma   90.00
#
_symmetry.space_group_name_H-M   'P 1'
#
loop_
_entity.id
_entity.type
_entity.pdbx_description
1 polymer ?
#
loop_
_entity_poly.entity_id
_entity_poly.type
_entity_poly.pdbx_seq_one_letter_code
_entity_poly.pdbx_strand_id
1 'polypeptide(L)'
;MMNALDIMKHPAAYVSGYENTPTEEQYRAKQLCWEYNRTAPNEQEKRRSILQTLLGTCSPMTGIEPDFHCDYGFNIHTHGLAVINYNCVILDTSPVNIGAGAFIAPGVCLACSGHAIDPE
;
A
#
# COMPACT_ATOMS: atom_id res chain seq x y z
N MET A 1 1.22 25.52 0.47
CA MET A 1 0.67 24.70 1.58
C MET A 1 0.44 23.29 1.08
N MET A 2 0.91 22.30 1.83
CA MET A 2 0.70 20.91 1.47
C MET A 2 -0.73 20.47 1.74
N ASN A 3 -1.35 19.79 0.78
CA ASN A 3 -2.65 19.16 0.98
C ASN A 3 -2.48 17.80 1.66
N ALA A 4 -3.59 17.12 1.96
CA ALA A 4 -3.55 15.83 2.66
C ALA A 4 -2.72 14.78 1.92
N LEU A 5 -2.83 14.72 0.59
CA LEU A 5 -2.05 13.80 -0.21
C LEU A 5 -0.55 14.06 -0.09
N ASP A 6 -0.15 15.32 -0.17
CA ASP A 6 1.26 15.69 -0.04
C ASP A 6 1.81 15.34 1.34
N ILE A 7 1.02 15.60 2.38
CA ILE A 7 1.40 15.27 3.76
C ILE A 7 1.58 13.76 3.92
N MET A 8 0.67 12.98 3.38
CA MET A 8 0.74 11.52 3.48
C MET A 8 1.96 10.92 2.78
N LYS A 9 2.41 11.57 1.72
CA LYS A 9 3.61 11.14 0.99
C LYS A 9 4.91 11.57 1.66
N HIS A 10 4.82 12.41 2.68
CA HIS A 10 5.98 12.91 3.40
C HIS A 10 6.27 12.01 4.61
N PRO A 11 7.51 11.51 4.75
CA PRO A 11 7.83 10.52 5.81
C PRO A 11 7.75 11.06 7.22
N ALA A 12 7.82 12.37 7.41
CA ALA A 12 7.83 12.98 8.74
C ALA A 12 6.54 13.72 9.08
N ALA A 13 5.54 13.70 8.19
CA ALA A 13 4.29 14.41 8.41
C ALA A 13 3.13 13.43 8.64
N TYR A 14 2.06 13.91 9.23
CA TYR A 14 0.86 13.11 9.38
C TYR A 14 -0.40 13.96 9.20
N VAL A 15 -1.50 13.27 8.87
CA VAL A 15 -2.81 13.90 8.71
C VAL A 15 -3.63 13.62 9.96
N SER A 16 -4.18 14.67 10.55
CA SER A 16 -5.08 14.55 11.69
C SER A 16 -6.53 14.74 11.25
N GLY A 17 -7.42 13.89 11.73
CA GLY A 17 -8.84 13.96 11.46
C GLY A 17 -9.25 13.29 10.15
N TYR A 18 -10.39 12.62 10.18
CA TYR A 18 -10.92 11.90 9.02
C TYR A 18 -11.29 12.80 7.85
N GLU A 19 -11.71 14.03 8.14
CA GLU A 19 -12.09 14.99 7.12
C GLU A 19 -10.93 15.38 6.21
N ASN A 20 -9.70 15.12 6.66
CA ASN A 20 -8.49 15.43 5.89
C ASN A 20 -7.97 14.25 5.09
N THR A 21 -8.60 13.09 5.19
CA THR A 21 -8.15 11.92 4.45
C THR A 21 -8.70 11.91 3.02
N PRO A 22 -7.89 11.51 2.03
CA PRO A 22 -8.33 11.51 0.63
C PRO A 22 -9.20 10.29 0.32
N THR A 23 -10.50 10.44 0.46
CA THR A 23 -11.46 9.33 0.29
C THR A 23 -11.47 8.74 -1.12
N GLU A 24 -11.32 9.55 -2.14
CA GLU A 24 -11.28 9.05 -3.52
C GLU A 24 -10.10 8.11 -3.74
N GLU A 25 -8.96 8.46 -3.16
CA GLU A 25 -7.77 7.63 -3.26
C GLU A 25 -7.94 6.31 -2.50
N GLN A 26 -8.65 6.34 -1.37
CA GLN A 26 -8.98 5.12 -0.64
C GLN A 26 -9.87 4.21 -1.47
N TYR A 27 -10.89 4.75 -2.11
CA TYR A 27 -11.79 3.98 -2.98
C TYR A 27 -11.03 3.38 -4.15
N ARG A 28 -10.15 4.16 -4.75
CA ARG A 28 -9.30 3.69 -5.85
C ARG A 28 -8.48 2.47 -5.41
N ALA A 29 -7.84 2.55 -4.24
CA ALA A 29 -7.04 1.45 -3.71
C ALA A 29 -7.90 0.23 -3.42
N LYS A 30 -9.07 0.41 -2.82
CA LYS A 30 -9.99 -0.69 -2.54
C LYS A 30 -10.45 -1.38 -3.83
N GLN A 31 -10.75 -0.62 -4.86
CA GLN A 31 -11.15 -1.17 -6.15
C GLN A 31 -10.02 -1.97 -6.78
N LEU A 32 -8.81 -1.44 -6.77
CA LEU A 32 -7.66 -2.12 -7.33
C LEU A 32 -7.30 -3.39 -6.56
N CYS A 33 -7.37 -3.35 -5.23
CA CYS A 33 -7.16 -4.54 -4.41
C CYS A 33 -8.24 -5.59 -4.69
N TRP A 34 -9.49 -5.17 -4.83
CA TRP A 34 -10.58 -6.07 -5.15
C TRP A 34 -10.34 -6.78 -6.48
N GLU A 35 -9.91 -6.04 -7.51
CA GLU A 35 -9.58 -6.62 -8.81
C GLU A 35 -8.38 -7.56 -8.70
N TYR A 36 -7.34 -7.15 -7.98
CA TYR A 36 -6.13 -7.94 -7.79
C TYR A 36 -6.44 -9.29 -7.13
N ASN A 37 -7.24 -9.26 -6.08
CA ASN A 37 -7.56 -10.44 -5.29
C ASN A 37 -8.47 -11.42 -6.03
N ARG A 38 -9.05 -11.02 -7.16
CA ARG A 38 -9.87 -11.88 -8.00
C ARG A 38 -9.16 -12.41 -9.23
N THR A 39 -7.88 -12.09 -9.37
CA THR A 39 -7.10 -12.63 -10.50
C THR A 39 -6.79 -14.09 -10.29
N ALA A 40 -6.80 -14.86 -11.38
CA ALA A 40 -6.36 -16.25 -11.35
C ALA A 40 -4.83 -16.32 -11.26
N PRO A 41 -4.27 -17.41 -10.72
CA PRO A 41 -2.81 -17.54 -10.60
C PRO A 41 -2.06 -17.43 -11.92
N ASN A 42 -2.69 -17.77 -13.04
CA ASN A 42 -2.07 -17.71 -14.35
C ASN A 42 -2.22 -16.32 -15.03
N GLU A 43 -2.91 -15.39 -14.40
CA GLU A 43 -3.08 -14.03 -14.95
C GLU A 43 -1.95 -13.11 -14.50
N GLN A 44 -0.71 -13.48 -14.82
CA GLN A 44 0.47 -12.76 -14.32
C GLN A 44 0.57 -11.33 -14.86
N GLU A 45 0.25 -11.12 -16.12
CA GLU A 45 0.30 -9.78 -16.72
C GLU A 45 -0.74 -8.85 -16.12
N LYS A 46 -1.94 -9.37 -15.89
CA LYS A 46 -3.02 -8.61 -15.25
C LYS A 46 -2.63 -8.20 -13.84
N ARG A 47 -2.06 -9.13 -13.06
CA ARG A 47 -1.56 -8.85 -11.71
C ARG A 47 -0.50 -7.76 -11.73
N ARG A 48 0.46 -7.87 -12.64
CA ARG A 48 1.52 -6.88 -12.78
C ARG A 48 0.95 -5.50 -13.11
N SER A 49 0.02 -5.45 -14.05
CA SER A 49 -0.61 -4.20 -14.46
C SER A 49 -1.33 -3.51 -13.30
N ILE A 50 -2.07 -4.29 -12.51
CA ILE A 50 -2.78 -3.75 -11.34
C ILE A 50 -1.78 -3.19 -10.33
N LEU A 51 -0.71 -3.93 -10.02
CA LEU A 51 0.29 -3.49 -9.06
C LEU A 51 1.02 -2.23 -9.53
N GLN A 52 1.31 -2.12 -10.82
CA GLN A 52 1.94 -0.93 -11.39
C GLN A 52 1.04 0.29 -11.26
N THR A 53 -0.27 0.09 -11.30
CA THR A 53 -1.25 1.17 -11.14
C THR A 53 -1.47 1.51 -9.66
N LEU A 54 -1.48 0.49 -8.80
CA LEU A 54 -1.82 0.63 -7.38
C LEU A 54 -0.66 1.21 -6.58
N LEU A 55 0.53 0.63 -6.72
CA LEU A 55 1.67 1.00 -5.87
C LEU A 55 2.36 2.26 -6.39
N GLY A 56 2.92 3.03 -5.47
CA GLY A 56 3.67 4.23 -5.83
C GLY A 56 4.90 3.89 -6.65
N THR A 57 5.60 2.83 -6.26
CA THR A 57 6.71 2.25 -7.02
C THR A 57 6.61 0.74 -6.91
N CYS A 58 6.63 0.04 -8.02
CA CYS A 58 6.58 -1.42 -8.00
C CYS A 58 7.68 -1.98 -8.90
N SER A 59 8.67 -2.62 -8.29
CA SER A 59 9.70 -3.33 -9.04
C SER A 59 9.07 -4.49 -9.81
N PRO A 60 9.48 -4.75 -11.06
CA PRO A 60 9.00 -5.92 -11.80
C PRO A 60 9.34 -7.25 -11.14
N MET A 61 10.27 -7.24 -10.19
CA MET A 61 10.68 -8.45 -9.46
C MET A 61 9.89 -8.65 -8.16
N THR A 62 8.92 -7.80 -7.87
CA THR A 62 8.09 -7.92 -6.68
C THR A 62 6.89 -8.82 -6.94
N GLY A 63 6.67 -9.80 -6.09
CA GLY A 63 5.49 -10.66 -6.12
C GLY A 63 4.63 -10.44 -4.89
N ILE A 64 3.33 -10.30 -5.09
CA ILE A 64 2.35 -10.16 -4.01
C ILE A 64 1.29 -11.24 -4.18
N GLU A 65 1.15 -12.08 -3.17
CA GLU A 65 0.11 -13.11 -3.19
C GLU A 65 -1.22 -12.54 -2.67
N PRO A 66 -2.32 -12.82 -3.34
CA PRO A 66 -3.64 -12.48 -2.79
C PRO A 66 -3.92 -13.25 -1.49
N ASP A 67 -4.77 -12.80 -0.61
CA ASP A 67 -5.39 -11.48 -0.69
C ASP A 67 -4.43 -10.42 -0.19
N PHE A 68 -4.51 -9.26 -0.78
CA PHE A 68 -3.70 -8.11 -0.40
C PHE A 68 -4.60 -6.88 -0.22
N HIS A 69 -4.36 -6.12 0.84
CA HIS A 69 -5.11 -4.90 1.13
C HIS A 69 -4.16 -3.79 1.54
N CYS A 70 -4.49 -2.58 1.14
CA CYS A 70 -3.75 -1.39 1.56
C CYS A 70 -4.72 -0.21 1.66
N ASP A 71 -4.27 0.88 2.30
CA ASP A 71 -5.09 2.09 2.40
C ASP A 71 -5.12 2.87 1.10
N TYR A 72 -3.96 3.11 0.52
CA TYR A 72 -3.81 3.98 -0.65
C TYR A 72 -3.03 3.36 -1.79
N GLY A 73 -1.98 2.63 -1.49
CA GLY A 73 -1.06 2.05 -2.47
C GLY A 73 0.03 3.01 -2.91
N PHE A 74 -0.29 4.30 -3.10
CA PHE A 74 0.70 5.26 -3.61
C PHE A 74 1.91 5.47 -2.68
N ASN A 75 1.79 5.11 -1.42
CA ASN A 75 2.87 5.20 -0.44
C ASN A 75 3.67 3.90 -0.28
N ILE A 76 3.33 2.88 -1.05
CA ILE A 76 4.07 1.62 -1.03
C ILE A 76 5.08 1.63 -2.16
N HIS A 77 6.34 1.43 -1.81
CA HIS A 77 7.44 1.43 -2.77
C HIS A 77 8.27 0.16 -2.61
N THR A 78 8.31 -0.65 -3.66
CA THR A 78 9.17 -1.85 -3.68
C THR A 78 10.36 -1.60 -4.59
N HIS A 79 11.54 -2.03 -4.16
CA HIS A 79 12.80 -1.66 -4.78
C HIS A 79 13.60 -2.86 -5.31
N GLY A 80 12.96 -3.95 -5.62
CA GLY A 80 13.63 -5.12 -6.17
C GLY A 80 12.87 -6.40 -5.88
N LEU A 81 13.62 -7.50 -5.81
CA LEU A 81 13.04 -8.78 -5.47
C LEU A 81 12.44 -8.72 -4.07
N ALA A 82 11.15 -8.87 -3.99
CA ALA A 82 10.43 -8.90 -2.72
C ALA A 82 9.23 -9.81 -2.87
N VAL A 83 8.90 -10.53 -1.82
CA VAL A 83 7.72 -11.40 -1.79
C VAL A 83 6.86 -10.97 -0.62
N ILE A 84 5.63 -10.60 -0.92
CA ILE A 84 4.59 -10.32 0.07
C ILE A 84 3.63 -11.49 0.01
N ASN A 85 3.59 -12.27 1.07
CA ASN A 85 2.86 -13.54 1.09
C ASN A 85 1.35 -13.31 1.33
N TYR A 86 0.60 -14.39 1.46
CA TYR A 86 -0.87 -14.37 1.54
C TYR A 86 -1.40 -13.54 2.69
N ASN A 87 -2.50 -12.85 2.44
CA ASN A 87 -3.30 -12.16 3.46
C ASN A 87 -2.53 -11.07 4.21
N CYS A 88 -1.66 -10.36 3.51
CA CYS A 88 -0.95 -9.23 4.10
C CYS A 88 -1.74 -7.94 3.93
N VAL A 89 -1.55 -7.03 4.88
CA VAL A 89 -2.18 -5.72 4.88
C VAL A 89 -1.10 -4.66 5.11
N ILE A 90 -1.08 -3.64 4.26
CA ILE A 90 -0.17 -2.51 4.44
C ILE A 90 -1.01 -1.24 4.53
N LEU A 91 -1.04 -0.65 5.72
CA LEU A 91 -1.79 0.58 5.96
C LEU A 91 -0.86 1.77 5.72
N ASP A 92 -0.78 2.18 4.46
CA ASP A 92 0.21 3.12 3.97
C ASP A 92 -0.23 4.59 4.04
N THR A 93 -0.61 5.04 5.23
CA THR A 93 -0.85 6.46 5.46
C THR A 93 0.44 7.29 5.44
N SER A 94 1.57 6.62 5.52
CA SER A 94 2.92 7.19 5.35
C SER A 94 3.73 6.27 4.46
N PRO A 95 4.84 6.74 3.88
CA PRO A 95 5.63 5.91 2.97
C PRO A 95 6.15 4.62 3.61
N VAL A 96 5.97 3.53 2.87
CA VAL A 96 6.49 2.21 3.21
C VAL A 96 7.45 1.79 2.11
N ASN A 97 8.72 1.64 2.45
CA ASN A 97 9.73 1.20 1.49
C ASN A 97 10.11 -0.25 1.79
N ILE A 98 9.93 -1.10 0.80
CA ILE A 98 10.25 -2.51 0.90
C ILE A 98 11.51 -2.76 0.07
N GLY A 99 12.61 -3.05 0.76
CA GLY A 99 13.91 -3.22 0.13
C GLY A 99 14.04 -4.52 -0.62
N ALA A 100 15.03 -4.59 -1.49
CA ALA A 100 15.35 -5.80 -2.23
C ALA A 100 15.73 -6.93 -1.28
N GLY A 101 15.22 -8.12 -1.57
CA GLY A 101 15.46 -9.31 -0.75
C GLY A 101 14.48 -9.47 0.41
N ALA A 102 13.46 -8.62 0.52
CA ALA A 102 12.48 -8.71 1.58
C ALA A 102 11.50 -9.87 1.35
N PHE A 103 11.23 -10.62 2.41
CA PHE A 103 10.22 -11.67 2.43
C PHE A 103 9.26 -11.37 3.56
N ILE A 104 8.02 -11.03 3.22
CA ILE A 104 7.00 -10.71 4.20
C ILE A 104 6.09 -11.93 4.35
N ALA A 105 6.03 -12.45 5.57
CA ALA A 105 5.31 -13.68 5.89
C ALA A 105 3.79 -13.51 5.73
N PRO A 106 3.05 -14.62 5.57
CA PRO A 106 1.60 -14.54 5.50
C PRO A 106 0.98 -13.87 6.73
N GLY A 107 -0.05 -13.07 6.50
CA GLY A 107 -0.81 -12.45 7.57
C GLY A 107 -0.13 -11.27 8.25
N VAL A 108 0.97 -10.78 7.71
CA VAL A 108 1.66 -9.61 8.30
C VAL A 108 0.86 -8.34 8.04
N CYS A 109 0.76 -7.51 9.07
CA CYS A 109 0.18 -6.18 8.94
C CYS A 109 1.26 -5.13 9.23
N LEU A 110 1.53 -4.29 8.23
CA LEU A 110 2.40 -3.12 8.38
C LEU A 110 1.51 -1.90 8.50
N ALA A 111 1.43 -1.33 9.70
CA ALA A 111 0.54 -0.23 9.97
C ALA A 111 1.34 1.06 10.19
N CYS A 112 1.17 2.00 9.27
CA CYS A 112 1.76 3.33 9.39
C CYS A 112 0.77 4.33 9.99
N SER A 113 -0.51 3.94 10.06
CA SER A 113 -1.53 4.77 10.67
C SER A 113 -1.60 4.50 12.17
N GLY A 114 -1.98 5.52 12.91
CA GLY A 114 -2.17 5.41 14.35
C GLY A 114 -2.85 6.65 14.86
N HIS A 115 -3.18 6.62 16.14
CA HIS A 115 -3.74 7.78 16.80
C HIS A 115 -2.63 8.50 17.55
N ALA A 116 -2.57 9.82 17.40
CA ALA A 116 -1.65 10.63 18.20
C ALA A 116 -2.02 10.46 19.67
N ILE A 117 -1.02 10.19 20.50
CA ILE A 117 -1.22 10.14 21.93
C ILE A 117 -0.97 11.55 22.45
N ASP A 118 -2.04 12.33 22.45
CA ASP A 118 -1.99 13.70 22.93
C ASP A 118 -2.98 13.80 24.08
N PRO A 119 -2.55 14.22 25.25
CA PRO A 119 -3.45 14.36 26.39
C PRO A 119 -4.44 15.52 26.25
N GLU A 120 -4.30 16.34 25.24
CA GLU A 120 -5.22 17.44 25.02
C GLU A 120 -6.23 17.14 23.91
#